data_45e3c2902ac5ff11c25bdf16d41df96b
#
_entry.id   45e3c2902ac5ff11c25bdf16d41df96b
#
_cell.length_a   1.000
_cell.length_b   1.000
_cell.length_c   1.000
_cell.angle_alpha   90.00
_cell.angle_beta   90.00
_cell.angle_gamma   90.00
#
_symmetry.space_group_name_H-M   'P 1'
#
loop_
_entity.id
_entity.type
_entity.pdbx_description
1 polymer ?
#
loop_
_entity_poly.entity_id
_entity_poly.type
_entity_poly.pdbx_seq_one_letter_code
_entity_poly.pdbx_strand_id
1 'polypeptide(L)'
;RAKYPKGSAGYKKTLIKKGATVGANATIVCGHTVGKWAFIAAGSVVTNDIKDYAMVIGVPARQVGWMCECGEKLTQELICKQCGKKYNEHNTGLIEIK
;
A
#
# COMPACT_ATOMS: atom_id res chain seq x y z
N ARG A 1 -9.06 -20.23 -18.16
CA ARG A 1 -9.24 -20.37 -17.85
C ARG A 1 -9.94 -20.52 -17.11
N ALA A 2 -10.25 -20.35 -16.95
CA ALA A 2 -11.06 -20.26 -16.22
C ALA A 2 -11.55 -21.27 -15.67
N LYS A 3 -11.77 -21.89 -15.96
CA LYS A 3 -12.29 -22.75 -15.55
C LYS A 3 -11.67 -23.25 -14.60
N TYR A 4 -11.03 -22.81 -14.20
CA TYR A 4 -10.49 -23.28 -13.32
C TYR A 4 -10.99 -23.22 -12.24
N PRO A 5 -11.05 -23.81 -11.54
CA PRO A 5 -11.65 -23.89 -10.38
C PRO A 5 -11.09 -23.00 -9.50
N LYS A 6 -11.36 -22.00 -9.69
CA LYS A 6 -10.93 -21.20 -9.01
C LYS A 6 -11.29 -21.19 -7.73
N GLY A 7 -12.01 -20.96 -7.06
CA GLY A 7 -12.33 -20.93 -5.70
C GLY A 7 -11.81 -22.06 -4.92
N SER A 8 -11.05 -22.81 -5.47
CA SER A 8 -10.62 -23.94 -4.77
C SER A 8 -9.60 -23.66 -3.75
N ALA A 9 -9.19 -24.67 -3.04
CA ALA A 9 -8.36 -24.62 -1.92
C ALA A 9 -7.08 -23.90 -2.22
N GLY A 10 -6.39 -23.52 -2.68
CA GLY A 10 -5.18 -22.79 -2.88
C GLY A 10 -5.39 -21.37 -3.35
N TYR A 11 -6.62 -20.98 -3.57
CA TYR A 11 -6.86 -19.65 -4.07
C TYR A 11 -6.87 -18.63 -2.93
N LYS A 12 -6.14 -17.56 -3.07
CA LYS A 12 -6.08 -16.53 -2.04
C LYS A 12 -6.55 -15.20 -2.58
N LYS A 13 -7.23 -14.45 -1.74
CA LYS A 13 -7.73 -13.15 -2.12
C LYS A 13 -6.68 -12.07 -1.94
N THR A 14 -6.74 -11.06 -2.80
CA THR A 14 -5.99 -9.84 -2.61
C THR A 14 -6.93 -8.81 -2.02
N LEU A 15 -6.51 -8.18 -0.94
CA LEU A 15 -7.32 -7.18 -0.27
C LEU A 15 -6.66 -5.81 -0.45
N ILE A 16 -7.41 -4.87 -1.00
CA ILE A 16 -6.94 -3.50 -1.15
C ILE A 16 -7.82 -2.64 -0.29
N LYS A 17 -7.23 -2.03 0.73
CA LYS A 17 -8.01 -1.28 1.69
C LYS A 17 -8.31 0.12 1.21
N LYS A 18 -9.13 0.83 2.00
CA LYS A 18 -9.64 2.14 1.65
C LYS A 18 -8.53 3.12 1.30
N GLY A 19 -8.74 3.87 0.24
CA GLY A 19 -7.85 4.96 -0.11
C GLY A 19 -6.51 4.59 -0.72
N ALA A 20 -6.23 3.31 -0.88
CA ALA A 20 -4.98 2.90 -1.49
C ALA A 20 -4.94 3.32 -2.96
N THR A 21 -3.77 3.75 -3.43
CA THR A 21 -3.56 4.10 -4.83
C THR A 21 -2.67 3.05 -5.47
N VAL A 22 -3.13 2.49 -6.57
CA VAL A 22 -2.36 1.49 -7.32
C VAL A 22 -2.03 2.09 -8.67
N GLY A 23 -0.75 2.34 -8.91
CA GLY A 23 -0.30 2.96 -10.15
C GLY A 23 -0.51 2.08 -11.36
N ALA A 24 -0.46 2.67 -12.54
CA ALA A 24 -0.70 1.96 -13.78
C ALA A 24 0.31 0.83 -13.96
N ASN A 25 -0.18 -0.30 -14.45
CA ASN A 25 0.66 -1.47 -14.71
C ASN A 25 1.34 -2.04 -13.48
N ALA A 26 0.90 -1.69 -12.28
CA ALA A 26 1.39 -2.34 -11.08
C ALA A 26 0.77 -3.72 -10.98
N THR A 27 1.52 -4.67 -10.46
CA THR A 27 1.07 -6.04 -10.26
C THR A 27 1.12 -6.36 -8.77
N ILE A 28 0.04 -6.92 -8.25
CA ILE A 28 0.00 -7.36 -6.85
C ILE A 28 -0.17 -8.86 -6.85
N VAL A 29 0.83 -9.55 -6.32
CA VAL A 29 0.75 -11.01 -6.23
C VAL A 29 -0.38 -11.37 -5.28
N CYS A 30 -1.23 -12.28 -5.68
CA CYS A 30 -2.44 -12.59 -4.93
C CYS A 30 -2.12 -13.10 -3.52
N GLY A 31 -3.05 -12.90 -2.61
CA GLY A 31 -2.88 -13.32 -1.23
C GLY A 31 -2.27 -12.28 -0.33
N HIS A 32 -2.01 -11.09 -0.83
CA HIS A 32 -1.42 -10.02 -0.03
C HIS A 32 -2.42 -8.91 0.22
N THR A 33 -2.17 -8.14 1.28
CA THR A 33 -3.02 -7.02 1.66
C THR A 33 -2.29 -5.72 1.39
N VAL A 34 -2.97 -4.79 0.72
CA VAL A 34 -2.47 -3.43 0.54
C VAL A 34 -3.17 -2.57 1.58
N GLY A 35 -2.42 -1.97 2.48
CA GLY A 35 -2.96 -1.18 3.57
C GLY A 35 -3.70 0.07 3.12
N LYS A 36 -4.47 0.64 4.03
CA LYS A 36 -5.24 1.84 3.68
C LYS A 36 -4.31 3.01 3.42
N TRP A 37 -4.66 3.82 2.44
CA TRP A 37 -3.91 5.00 2.03
C TRP A 37 -2.51 4.69 1.53
N ALA A 38 -2.18 3.42 1.27
CA ALA A 38 -0.90 3.04 0.71
C ALA A 38 -0.79 3.53 -0.74
N PHE A 39 0.43 3.72 -1.19
CA PHE A 39 0.68 4.18 -2.55
C PHE A 39 1.63 3.21 -3.24
N ILE A 40 1.16 2.61 -4.31
CA ILE A 40 1.98 1.70 -5.11
C ILE A 40 2.30 2.38 -6.43
N ALA A 41 3.58 2.63 -6.66
CA ALA A 41 4.00 3.35 -7.85
C ALA A 41 3.77 2.53 -9.12
N ALA A 42 3.63 3.20 -10.25
CA ALA A 42 3.37 2.56 -11.52
C ALA A 42 4.48 1.54 -11.84
N GLY A 43 4.07 0.42 -12.42
CA GLY A 43 5.01 -0.61 -12.86
C GLY A 43 5.60 -1.46 -11.75
N SER A 44 5.21 -1.25 -10.51
CA SER A 44 5.76 -2.00 -9.38
C SER A 44 5.17 -3.40 -9.32
N VAL A 45 5.92 -4.33 -8.72
CA VAL A 45 5.43 -5.70 -8.49
C VAL A 45 5.45 -5.95 -6.99
N VAL A 46 4.25 -6.02 -6.40
CA VAL A 46 4.09 -6.17 -4.96
C VAL A 46 4.07 -7.64 -4.60
N THR A 47 5.04 -8.07 -3.81
CA THR A 47 5.20 -9.48 -3.42
C THR A 47 5.00 -9.70 -1.93
N ASN A 48 4.69 -8.67 -1.16
CA ASN A 48 4.44 -8.77 0.27
C ASN A 48 3.31 -7.83 0.65
N ASP A 49 2.80 -8.00 1.86
CA ASP A 49 1.79 -7.07 2.37
C ASP A 49 2.37 -5.67 2.45
N ILE A 50 1.53 -4.68 2.21
CA ILE A 50 1.91 -3.27 2.25
C ILE A 50 1.25 -2.63 3.46
N LYS A 51 2.03 -1.96 4.27
CA LYS A 51 1.52 -1.31 5.48
C LYS A 51 0.65 -0.12 5.15
N ASP A 52 -0.21 0.25 6.09
CA ASP A 52 -1.04 1.44 5.92
C ASP A 52 -0.16 2.66 5.70
N TYR A 53 -0.50 3.48 4.72
CA TYR A 53 0.21 4.72 4.35
C TYR A 53 1.59 4.49 3.76
N ALA A 54 2.00 3.26 3.49
CA ALA A 54 3.33 3.02 2.94
C ALA A 54 3.39 3.39 1.46
N MET A 55 4.52 3.93 1.05
CA MET A 55 4.79 4.19 -0.36
C MET A 55 5.81 3.18 -0.83
N VAL A 56 5.46 2.41 -1.87
CA VAL A 56 6.34 1.37 -2.39
C VAL A 56 6.58 1.56 -3.88
N ILE A 57 7.76 1.11 -4.33
CA ILE A 57 8.12 1.23 -5.73
C ILE A 57 9.09 0.13 -6.10
N GLY A 58 9.05 -0.32 -7.33
CA GLY A 58 10.05 -1.22 -7.88
C GLY A 58 9.58 -2.64 -8.13
N VAL A 59 10.51 -3.46 -8.62
CA VAL A 59 10.28 -4.86 -8.94
C VAL A 59 11.43 -5.67 -8.35
N PRO A 60 11.24 -6.34 -7.21
CA PRO A 60 10.05 -6.32 -6.37
C PRO A 60 9.88 -4.98 -5.66
N ALA A 61 8.66 -4.65 -5.32
CA ALA A 61 8.38 -3.37 -4.69
C ALA A 61 9.03 -3.28 -3.30
N ARG A 62 9.60 -2.13 -3.01
CA ARG A 62 10.21 -1.86 -1.71
C ARG A 62 9.64 -0.57 -1.16
N GLN A 63 9.49 -0.50 0.15
CA GLN A 63 8.99 0.71 0.77
C GLN A 63 10.05 1.80 0.73
N VAL A 64 9.69 2.95 0.21
CA VAL A 64 10.60 4.09 0.09
C VAL A 64 10.15 5.28 0.92
N GLY A 65 9.04 5.16 1.60
CA GLY A 65 8.56 6.25 2.46
C GLY A 65 7.12 6.03 2.87
N TRP A 66 6.51 7.11 3.30
CA TRP A 66 5.12 7.13 3.76
C TRP A 66 4.37 8.23 3.03
N MET A 67 3.08 8.01 2.83
CA MET A 67 2.22 8.97 2.16
C MET A 67 1.15 9.47 3.12
N CYS A 68 0.84 10.75 3.02
CA CYS A 68 -0.29 11.28 3.75
C CYS A 68 -1.58 10.90 3.03
N GLU A 69 -2.66 10.87 3.76
CA GLU A 69 -3.99 10.64 3.20
C GLU A 69 -4.31 11.63 2.08
N CYS A 70 -3.75 12.84 2.12
CA CYS A 70 -3.99 13.85 1.09
C CYS A 70 -3.19 13.59 -0.19
N GLY A 71 -2.31 12.61 -0.21
CA GLY A 71 -1.55 12.27 -1.39
C GLY A 71 -0.13 12.81 -1.45
N GLU A 72 0.31 13.51 -0.41
CA GLU A 72 1.67 14.04 -0.35
C GLU A 72 2.59 13.10 0.42
N LYS A 73 3.85 13.07 0.05
CA LYS A 73 4.84 12.27 0.76
C LYS A 73 5.14 12.92 2.10
N LEU A 74 5.19 12.14 3.17
CA LEU A 74 5.47 12.66 4.49
C LEU A 74 6.95 12.95 4.69
N THR A 75 7.25 13.87 5.60
CA THR A 75 8.64 14.15 5.99
C THR A 75 9.17 13.01 6.87
N GLN A 76 10.43 13.07 7.23
CA GLN A 76 11.00 12.07 8.14
C GLN A 76 10.35 12.10 9.51
N GLU A 77 9.81 13.26 9.90
CA GLU A 77 9.09 13.38 11.16
C GLU A 77 7.65 12.91 11.08
N LEU A 78 7.24 12.39 9.93
CA LEU A 78 5.87 11.91 9.68
C LEU A 78 4.85 13.05 9.76
N ILE A 79 5.23 14.19 9.21
CA ILE A 79 4.36 15.36 9.14
C ILE A 79 4.11 15.68 7.67
N CYS A 80 2.86 15.97 7.33
CA CYS A 80 2.53 16.38 5.97
C CYS A 80 2.68 17.90 5.86
N LYS A 81 3.56 18.35 5.00
CA LYS A 81 3.75 19.80 4.79
C LYS A 81 2.56 20.43 4.11
N GLN A 82 1.80 19.65 3.35
CA GLN A 82 0.70 20.22 2.59
C GLN A 82 -0.54 20.46 3.43
N CYS A 83 -0.94 19.49 4.25
CA CYS A 83 -2.16 19.61 5.02
C CYS A 83 -1.95 19.65 6.52
N GLY A 84 -0.72 19.48 6.98
CA GLY A 84 -0.40 19.59 8.40
C GLY A 84 -0.68 18.37 9.26
N LYS A 85 -1.20 17.30 8.68
CA LYS A 85 -1.47 16.09 9.47
C LYS A 85 -0.17 15.49 9.99
N LYS A 86 -0.25 14.92 11.18
CA LYS A 86 0.89 14.25 11.82
C LYS A 86 0.53 12.80 12.08
N TYR A 87 1.53 11.94 12.04
CA TYR A 87 1.32 10.50 12.19
C TYR A 87 2.33 9.89 13.15
N ASN A 88 1.96 8.74 13.71
CA ASN A 88 2.87 7.90 14.47
C ASN A 88 3.01 6.56 13.78
N GLU A 89 4.20 5.99 13.84
CA GLU A 89 4.44 4.68 13.26
C GLU A 89 3.93 3.57 14.16
N HIS A 90 3.37 2.54 13.55
CA HIS A 90 2.77 1.42 14.21
C HIS A 90 3.19 0.14 13.51
N ASN A 91 2.93 -1.02 14.09
CA ASN A 91 3.31 -2.28 13.46
C ASN A 91 2.66 -2.46 12.10
N THR A 92 1.44 -2.00 11.92
CA THR A 92 0.71 -2.18 10.68
C THR A 92 0.76 -0.96 9.78
N GLY A 93 1.55 0.03 10.11
CA GLY A 93 1.68 1.25 9.32
C GLY A 93 1.65 2.48 10.18
N LEU A 94 0.99 3.53 9.70
CA LEU A 94 0.88 4.77 10.45
C LEU A 94 -0.49 4.95 11.03
N ILE A 95 -0.58 5.74 12.08
CA ILE A 95 -1.83 6.17 12.69
C ILE A 95 -1.78 7.68 12.79
N GLU A 96 -2.83 8.34 12.36
CA GLU A 96 -2.89 9.79 12.42
C GLU A 96 -3.02 10.25 13.87
N ILE A 97 -2.28 11.28 14.22
CA ILE A 97 -2.35 11.89 15.55
C ILE A 97 -3.38 13.01 15.47
N LYS A 98 -4.38 12.91 16.31
CA LYS A 98 -5.44 13.92 16.32
C LYS A 98 -5.24 14.96 17.39
#